data_5c84b70a2e88e2ec77c6d93b7b10f723
#
_entry.id   5c84b70a2e88e2ec77c6d93b7b10f723
#
_cell.length_a   1.000
_cell.length_b   1.000
_cell.length_c   1.000
_cell.angle_alpha   90.00
_cell.angle_beta   90.00
_cell.angle_gamma   90.00
#
_symmetry.space_group_name_H-M   'P 1'
#
loop_
_entity.id
_entity.type
_entity.pdbx_description
1 polymer ?
#
loop_
_entity_poly.entity_id
_entity_poly.type
_entity_poly.pdbx_seq_one_letter_code
_entity_poly.pdbx_strand_id
1 'polypeptide(L)'
;ALVSGHTPQPVTPDAETLVYYMGAKQLQAIATQLIDKEGWAFNTPVLLTYNVSRPDEQTFETTLWNLRNGEMQNLPTPLIALIGNVAGLKHHQASDIKPTLYTGTLPAIEKRKADYTYTPLIEINYQQTYFTFEDDNDEGLYKHYHGKDSDGFDTGIDFANYILFTSQYSVNAAYKDIQAILDDKDAHIHTCFISIGDTTTEALHKAGVKDVIQVEKDNRYGVIEWFKKEKEKFVAAKPRYEQVKNNRLVFYPHSSLSSEAIPLALQELGFSVDSVIAYSNVLPKNIRRVNLNHFKRIVFTSPSTIDNFIKLYGKLPENTEFITRGPITQAHLEEVLNK
;
A
#
# COMPACT_ATOMS: atom_id res chain seq x y z
N ALA A 1 11.05 26.66 -13.16
CA ALA A 1 11.02 26.60 -14.63
C ALA A 1 9.71 27.20 -15.15
N LEU A 2 9.75 27.81 -16.34
CA LEU A 2 8.58 28.30 -17.09
C LEU A 2 8.20 27.25 -18.12
N VAL A 3 6.91 26.87 -18.14
CA VAL A 3 6.41 25.79 -19.00
C VAL A 3 5.15 26.25 -19.73
N SER A 4 5.04 25.95 -21.02
CA SER A 4 3.79 26.15 -21.75
C SER A 4 2.80 25.04 -21.40
N GLY A 5 1.62 25.41 -20.91
CA GLY A 5 0.52 24.46 -20.65
C GLY A 5 -0.34 24.13 -21.86
N HIS A 6 0.03 24.61 -23.04
CA HIS A 6 -0.80 24.45 -24.26
C HIS A 6 -0.69 23.04 -24.87
N THR A 7 0.49 22.44 -24.76
CA THR A 7 0.75 21.08 -25.22
C THR A 7 1.37 20.27 -24.08
N PRO A 8 0.93 19.03 -23.88
CA PRO A 8 1.57 18.15 -22.90
C PRO A 8 3.06 18.05 -23.23
N GLN A 9 3.89 18.37 -22.27
CA GLN A 9 5.34 18.20 -22.41
C GLN A 9 5.70 16.74 -22.17
N PRO A 10 6.53 16.11 -22.98
CA PRO A 10 6.95 14.73 -22.79
C PRO A 10 7.71 14.54 -21.47
N VAL A 11 8.45 15.56 -21.04
CA VAL A 11 9.19 15.60 -19.77
C VAL A 11 9.13 17.00 -19.23
N THR A 12 8.81 17.14 -17.95
CA THR A 12 8.83 18.43 -17.25
C THR A 12 10.27 18.81 -16.93
N PRO A 13 10.66 20.10 -17.04
CA PRO A 13 11.98 20.53 -16.62
C PRO A 13 12.28 20.16 -15.16
N ASP A 14 13.50 19.73 -14.88
CA ASP A 14 13.94 19.45 -13.52
C ASP A 14 14.07 20.76 -12.72
N ALA A 15 13.03 21.10 -11.96
CA ALA A 15 12.96 22.30 -11.15
C ALA A 15 12.03 22.09 -9.97
N GLU A 16 12.36 22.71 -8.82
CA GLU A 16 11.51 22.65 -7.61
C GLU A 16 10.21 23.46 -7.74
N THR A 17 10.18 24.38 -8.68
CA THR A 17 9.03 25.25 -8.96
C THR A 17 8.77 25.31 -10.45
N LEU A 18 7.52 25.03 -10.82
CA LEU A 18 7.05 25.10 -12.20
C LEU A 18 6.00 26.21 -12.33
N VAL A 19 6.12 26.97 -13.39
CA VAL A 19 5.13 28.01 -13.74
C VAL A 19 4.56 27.66 -15.11
N TYR A 20 3.27 27.30 -15.13
CA TYR A 20 2.55 26.99 -16.36
C TYR A 20 1.74 28.19 -16.83
N TYR A 21 1.96 28.57 -18.09
CA TYR A 21 1.14 29.55 -18.78
C TYR A 21 0.12 28.85 -19.68
N MET A 22 -1.07 29.41 -19.78
CA MET A 22 -2.13 28.92 -20.67
C MET A 22 -2.53 27.45 -20.45
N GLY A 23 -2.31 26.96 -19.24
CA GLY A 23 -2.55 25.56 -18.88
C GLY A 23 -3.93 25.24 -18.29
N ALA A 24 -4.84 26.19 -18.19
CA ALA A 24 -6.12 26.03 -17.46
C ALA A 24 -6.90 24.77 -17.85
N LYS A 25 -6.96 24.45 -19.15
CA LYS A 25 -7.65 23.25 -19.67
C LYS A 25 -6.89 21.95 -19.48
N GLN A 26 -5.60 22.01 -19.14
CA GLN A 26 -4.71 20.87 -19.04
C GLN A 26 -4.27 20.60 -17.60
N LEU A 27 -4.75 21.37 -16.61
CA LEU A 27 -4.31 21.27 -15.21
C LEU A 27 -4.44 19.87 -14.64
N GLN A 28 -5.52 19.16 -14.93
CA GLN A 28 -5.72 17.79 -14.50
C GLN A 28 -4.68 16.83 -15.12
N ALA A 29 -4.43 16.97 -16.42
CA ALA A 29 -3.44 16.15 -17.12
C ALA A 29 -2.01 16.47 -16.65
N ILE A 30 -1.70 17.74 -16.41
CA ILE A 30 -0.43 18.21 -15.85
C ILE A 30 -0.24 17.60 -14.45
N ALA A 31 -1.23 17.70 -13.58
CA ALA A 31 -1.15 17.15 -12.24
C ALA A 31 -0.99 15.63 -12.24
N THR A 32 -1.70 14.93 -13.11
CA THR A 32 -1.56 13.49 -13.32
C THR A 32 -0.15 13.13 -13.79
N GLN A 33 0.40 13.85 -14.75
CA GLN A 33 1.77 13.63 -15.21
C GLN A 33 2.78 13.84 -14.09
N LEU A 34 2.71 14.96 -13.38
CA LEU A 34 3.63 15.29 -12.30
C LEU A 34 3.61 14.25 -11.18
N ILE A 35 2.42 13.81 -10.76
CA ILE A 35 2.28 12.80 -9.72
C ILE A 35 2.70 11.42 -10.22
N ASP A 36 2.07 10.92 -11.29
CA ASP A 36 2.13 9.50 -11.68
C ASP A 36 3.43 9.15 -12.43
N LYS A 37 3.99 10.11 -13.19
CA LYS A 37 5.18 9.85 -14.01
C LYS A 37 6.46 10.47 -13.45
N GLU A 38 6.34 11.60 -12.76
CA GLU A 38 7.50 12.38 -12.32
C GLU A 38 7.67 12.39 -10.80
N GLY A 39 6.78 11.70 -10.05
CA GLY A 39 6.93 11.45 -8.62
C GLY A 39 6.78 12.68 -7.72
N TRP A 40 6.07 13.73 -8.19
CA TRP A 40 5.76 14.88 -7.34
C TRP A 40 4.83 14.49 -6.19
N ALA A 41 5.02 15.11 -5.03
CA ALA A 41 4.17 14.88 -3.87
C ALA A 41 2.72 15.35 -4.15
N PHE A 42 1.74 14.58 -3.73
CA PHE A 42 0.31 14.87 -3.94
C PHE A 42 -0.13 16.21 -3.39
N ASN A 43 0.37 16.55 -2.22
CA ASN A 43 0.04 17.79 -1.53
C ASN A 43 0.97 18.93 -1.92
N THR A 44 1.73 18.81 -3.02
CA THR A 44 2.48 19.93 -3.56
C THR A 44 1.53 21.11 -3.77
N PRO A 45 1.81 22.27 -3.14
CA PRO A 45 0.96 23.44 -3.27
C PRO A 45 0.91 23.93 -4.71
N VAL A 46 -0.27 24.37 -5.10
CA VAL A 46 -0.52 24.99 -6.39
C VAL A 46 -1.26 26.30 -6.18
N LEU A 47 -0.74 27.37 -6.74
CA LEU A 47 -1.36 28.67 -6.79
C LEU A 47 -1.81 28.95 -8.23
N LEU A 48 -3.09 29.15 -8.41
CA LEU A 48 -3.69 29.48 -9.69
C LEU A 48 -4.07 30.96 -9.67
N THR A 49 -3.53 31.77 -10.59
CA THR A 49 -3.82 33.18 -10.63
C THR A 49 -4.37 33.58 -11.99
N TYR A 50 -5.54 34.22 -11.96
CA TYR A 50 -6.24 34.79 -13.10
C TYR A 50 -6.02 36.30 -13.12
N ASN A 51 -5.81 36.89 -14.30
CA ASN A 51 -5.66 38.30 -14.54
C ASN A 51 -4.64 38.99 -13.60
N VAL A 52 -3.44 38.40 -13.47
CA VAL A 52 -2.38 38.90 -12.60
C VAL A 52 -2.15 40.41 -12.83
N SER A 53 -2.07 41.18 -11.74
CA SER A 53 -1.87 42.64 -11.72
C SER A 53 -2.99 43.45 -12.33
N ARG A 54 -4.21 42.90 -12.43
CA ARG A 54 -5.42 43.62 -12.84
C ARG A 54 -6.38 43.79 -11.66
N PRO A 55 -7.30 44.78 -11.73
CA PRO A 55 -8.27 44.99 -10.66
C PRO A 55 -9.20 43.78 -10.37
N ASP A 56 -9.38 42.91 -11.36
CA ASP A 56 -10.15 41.67 -11.28
C ASP A 56 -9.28 40.43 -11.10
N GLU A 57 -8.09 40.60 -10.55
CA GLU A 57 -7.22 39.47 -10.18
C GLU A 57 -7.89 38.54 -9.20
N GLN A 58 -7.88 37.25 -9.52
CA GLN A 58 -8.36 36.18 -8.65
C GLN A 58 -7.27 35.16 -8.45
N THR A 59 -7.15 34.68 -7.22
CA THR A 59 -6.17 33.68 -6.84
C THR A 59 -6.86 32.51 -6.16
N PHE A 60 -6.51 31.30 -6.59
CA PHE A 60 -7.04 30.05 -6.06
C PHE A 60 -5.88 29.21 -5.54
N GLU A 61 -6.00 28.77 -4.31
CA GLU A 61 -5.03 27.87 -3.68
C GLU A 61 -5.55 26.44 -3.76
N THR A 62 -4.69 25.51 -4.13
CA THR A 62 -5.05 24.12 -4.26
C THR A 62 -3.80 23.23 -4.13
N THR A 63 -3.90 21.95 -4.40
CA THR A 63 -2.80 21.00 -4.44
C THR A 63 -2.80 20.23 -5.75
N LEU A 64 -1.69 19.56 -6.07
CA LEU A 64 -1.65 18.65 -7.21
C LEU A 64 -2.71 17.56 -7.12
N TRP A 65 -3.00 17.08 -5.91
CA TRP A 65 -4.06 16.10 -5.68
C TRP A 65 -5.44 16.58 -6.12
N ASN A 66 -5.84 17.75 -5.67
CA ASN A 66 -7.15 18.32 -6.00
C ASN A 66 -7.29 18.56 -7.51
N LEU A 67 -6.22 19.01 -8.16
CA LEU A 67 -6.21 19.16 -9.61
C LEU A 67 -6.35 17.82 -10.34
N ARG A 68 -5.59 16.80 -9.91
CA ARG A 68 -5.66 15.44 -10.46
C ARG A 68 -7.06 14.85 -10.36
N ASN A 69 -7.74 15.09 -9.25
CA ASN A 69 -9.10 14.58 -9.01
C ASN A 69 -10.20 15.43 -9.66
N GLY A 70 -9.85 16.49 -10.38
CA GLY A 70 -10.80 17.36 -11.05
C GLY A 70 -11.64 18.22 -10.10
N GLU A 71 -11.14 18.49 -8.88
CA GLU A 71 -11.85 19.32 -7.90
C GLU A 71 -11.90 20.80 -8.32
N MET A 72 -11.02 21.23 -9.22
CA MET A 72 -10.95 22.59 -9.75
C MET A 72 -11.47 22.63 -11.19
N GLN A 73 -12.77 22.87 -11.33
CA GLN A 73 -13.42 22.97 -12.65
C GLN A 73 -13.86 24.40 -12.93
N ASN A 74 -14.07 24.71 -14.20
CA ASN A 74 -14.57 26.01 -14.67
C ASN A 74 -13.72 27.22 -14.27
N LEU A 75 -12.40 27.03 -14.22
CA LEU A 75 -11.48 28.11 -13.92
C LEU A 75 -11.45 29.18 -15.00
N PRO A 76 -11.38 30.47 -14.62
CA PRO A 76 -11.27 31.55 -15.58
C PRO A 76 -9.97 31.47 -16.39
N THR A 77 -10.01 32.06 -17.59
CA THR A 77 -8.83 32.15 -18.47
C THR A 77 -8.60 33.61 -18.88
N PRO A 78 -7.36 34.06 -19.05
CA PRO A 78 -6.09 33.34 -18.96
C PRO A 78 -5.64 33.11 -17.51
N LEU A 79 -5.01 31.96 -17.27
CA LEU A 79 -4.61 31.53 -15.95
C LEU A 79 -3.12 31.16 -15.95
N ILE A 80 -2.43 31.53 -14.87
CA ILE A 80 -1.08 31.06 -14.55
C ILE A 80 -1.16 30.08 -13.39
N ALA A 81 -0.50 28.95 -13.52
CA ALA A 81 -0.37 27.98 -12.44
C ALA A 81 1.08 27.95 -11.93
N LEU A 82 1.27 28.26 -10.67
CA LEU A 82 2.52 28.13 -9.95
C LEU A 82 2.46 26.84 -9.12
N ILE A 83 3.36 25.90 -9.38
CA ILE A 83 3.40 24.59 -8.76
C ILE A 83 4.71 24.41 -8.01
N GLY A 84 4.67 24.04 -6.74
CA GLY A 84 5.83 23.85 -5.88
C GLY A 84 5.66 24.49 -4.51
N ASN A 85 6.64 24.28 -3.63
CA ASN A 85 6.55 24.76 -2.24
C ASN A 85 6.40 26.29 -2.15
N VAL A 86 6.93 27.04 -3.12
CA VAL A 86 6.80 28.50 -3.21
C VAL A 86 5.33 28.93 -3.32
N ALA A 87 4.48 28.14 -3.96
CA ALA A 87 3.05 28.44 -4.09
C ALA A 87 2.32 28.50 -2.73
N GLY A 88 2.83 27.79 -1.72
CA GLY A 88 2.29 27.79 -0.35
C GLY A 88 2.81 28.91 0.56
N LEU A 89 3.82 29.68 0.15
CA LEU A 89 4.46 30.67 1.04
C LEU A 89 3.61 31.91 1.30
N LYS A 90 2.64 32.22 0.47
CA LYS A 90 1.88 33.49 0.52
C LYS A 90 0.95 33.61 1.73
N HIS A 91 0.55 32.49 2.36
CA HIS A 91 -0.44 32.47 3.44
C HIS A 91 -0.05 31.75 4.73
N HIS A 92 1.16 31.24 4.81
CA HIS A 92 1.64 30.76 6.09
C HIS A 92 2.07 31.95 6.96
N GLN A 93 1.10 32.54 7.69
CA GLN A 93 1.45 33.04 9.03
C GLN A 93 2.18 31.88 9.71
N ALA A 94 3.35 32.18 10.28
CA ALA A 94 4.15 31.20 10.99
C ALA A 94 3.28 30.47 12.04
N SER A 95 2.62 29.39 11.63
CA SER A 95 2.03 28.46 12.56
C SER A 95 3.20 27.66 13.13
N ASP A 96 3.17 27.37 14.43
CA ASP A 96 4.13 26.49 15.11
C ASP A 96 4.15 25.04 14.55
N ILE A 97 3.49 24.82 13.43
CA ILE A 97 3.42 23.53 12.73
C ILE A 97 4.74 23.28 12.03
N LYS A 98 5.55 22.42 12.63
CA LYS A 98 6.79 21.97 12.02
C LYS A 98 6.50 21.27 10.67
N PRO A 99 7.05 21.74 9.54
CA PRO A 99 6.85 21.07 8.26
C PRO A 99 7.23 19.60 8.36
N THR A 100 6.30 18.72 8.04
CA THR A 100 6.44 17.28 8.26
C THR A 100 6.40 16.53 6.93
N LEU A 101 7.40 15.70 6.69
CA LEU A 101 7.42 14.76 5.57
C LEU A 101 6.84 13.42 6.03
N TYR A 102 5.77 12.98 5.41
CA TYR A 102 5.16 11.69 5.70
C TYR A 102 5.57 10.66 4.65
N THR A 103 6.02 9.49 5.08
CA THR A 103 6.43 8.40 4.18
C THR A 103 5.48 7.21 4.30
N GLY A 104 5.24 6.49 3.20
CA GLY A 104 4.33 5.34 3.23
C GLY A 104 3.95 4.86 1.84
N THR A 105 2.88 4.07 1.78
CA THR A 105 2.24 3.66 0.52
C THR A 105 1.27 4.73 0.04
N LEU A 106 1.01 4.78 -1.27
CA LEU A 106 0.01 5.67 -1.86
C LEU A 106 -1.37 5.57 -1.18
N PRO A 107 -1.96 4.39 -0.98
CA PRO A 107 -3.26 4.29 -0.32
C PRO A 107 -3.26 4.77 1.14
N ALA A 108 -2.15 4.62 1.86
CA ALA A 108 -2.04 5.14 3.22
C ALA A 108 -1.96 6.67 3.25
N ILE A 109 -1.41 7.26 2.19
CA ILE A 109 -1.32 8.71 1.96
C ILE A 109 -2.72 9.27 1.65
N GLU A 110 -3.46 8.62 0.76
CA GLU A 110 -4.80 9.06 0.33
C GLU A 110 -5.81 9.18 1.48
N LYS A 111 -5.69 8.34 2.50
CA LYS A 111 -6.55 8.39 3.69
C LYS A 111 -6.26 9.58 4.61
N ARG A 112 -5.18 10.33 4.37
CA ARG A 112 -4.70 11.40 5.27
C ARG A 112 -4.61 12.72 4.55
N LYS A 113 -5.72 13.43 4.53
CA LYS A 113 -5.82 14.74 3.90
C LYS A 113 -4.98 15.81 4.62
N ALA A 114 -4.31 16.63 3.84
CA ALA A 114 -3.97 18.03 3.99
C ALA A 114 -2.79 18.48 4.86
N ASP A 115 -2.40 17.80 5.94
CA ASP A 115 -1.48 18.42 6.90
C ASP A 115 0.00 18.08 6.72
N TYR A 116 0.35 17.25 5.74
CA TYR A 116 1.70 16.74 5.56
C TYR A 116 2.15 16.77 4.11
N THR A 117 3.42 17.04 3.87
CA THR A 117 4.03 16.71 2.59
C THR A 117 4.29 15.21 2.54
N TYR A 118 3.93 14.58 1.44
CA TYR A 118 4.03 13.13 1.30
C TYR A 118 5.09 12.74 0.29
N THR A 119 5.82 11.69 0.63
CA THR A 119 6.70 11.00 -0.31
C THR A 119 6.34 9.51 -0.27
N PRO A 120 5.80 8.94 -1.35
CA PRO A 120 5.52 7.52 -1.42
C PRO A 120 6.85 6.76 -1.52
N LEU A 121 7.28 6.15 -0.43
CA LEU A 121 8.50 5.35 -0.39
C LEU A 121 8.23 3.85 -0.56
N ILE A 122 6.96 3.46 -0.68
CA ILE A 122 6.58 2.06 -0.88
C ILE A 122 5.57 1.99 -2.02
N GLU A 123 5.91 1.22 -3.03
CA GLU A 123 5.02 0.68 -4.04
C GLU A 123 4.78 -0.80 -3.74
N ILE A 124 3.53 -1.23 -3.84
CA ILE A 124 3.19 -2.64 -3.68
C ILE A 124 3.32 -3.31 -5.04
N ASN A 125 4.32 -4.16 -5.15
CA ASN A 125 4.48 -5.03 -6.30
C ASN A 125 3.79 -6.36 -6.00
N TYR A 126 2.63 -6.56 -6.58
CA TYR A 126 1.89 -7.81 -6.47
C TYR A 126 2.62 -8.90 -7.25
N GLN A 127 2.88 -10.01 -6.60
CA GLN A 127 3.31 -11.22 -7.25
C GLN A 127 2.05 -12.02 -7.58
N GLN A 128 2.04 -12.63 -8.74
CA GLN A 128 0.97 -13.52 -9.14
C GLN A 128 1.04 -14.74 -8.22
N THR A 129 0.08 -14.85 -7.34
CA THR A 129 0.17 -15.81 -6.25
C THR A 129 -0.07 -17.21 -6.73
N TYR A 130 -0.99 -17.42 -7.68
CA TYR A 130 -1.37 -18.77 -8.05
C TYR A 130 -1.92 -18.99 -9.44
N PHE A 131 -2.66 -18.07 -10.02
CA PHE A 131 -3.39 -18.35 -11.26
C PHE A 131 -2.78 -17.64 -12.45
N THR A 132 -1.69 -18.16 -12.97
CA THR A 132 -1.37 -18.00 -14.39
C THR A 132 -2.19 -19.00 -15.17
N PHE A 133 -3.37 -18.61 -15.51
CA PHE A 133 -4.05 -19.25 -16.62
C PHE A 133 -3.49 -18.68 -17.93
N GLU A 134 -2.23 -18.97 -18.20
CA GLU A 134 -1.70 -18.96 -19.54
C GLU A 134 -1.46 -20.42 -19.89
N ASP A 135 -2.52 -21.12 -20.24
CA ASP A 135 -2.33 -22.31 -21.02
C ASP A 135 -3.48 -22.49 -22.00
N ASP A 136 -3.12 -22.53 -23.26
CA ASP A 136 -4.00 -22.77 -24.38
C ASP A 136 -4.60 -24.21 -24.44
N ASN A 137 -4.41 -24.99 -23.36
CA ASN A 137 -4.95 -26.33 -23.20
C ASN A 137 -5.66 -26.52 -21.89
N ASP A 138 -6.93 -26.87 -21.94
CA ASP A 138 -7.85 -27.14 -20.83
C ASP A 138 -7.35 -28.12 -19.74
N GLU A 139 -6.24 -28.82 -19.96
CA GLU A 139 -5.64 -29.76 -19.00
C GLU A 139 -4.59 -29.12 -18.09
N GLY A 140 -4.19 -27.86 -18.31
CA GLY A 140 -3.14 -27.16 -17.58
C GLY A 140 -3.57 -26.60 -16.23
N LEU A 141 -4.86 -26.32 -16.10
CA LEU A 141 -5.44 -25.59 -14.99
C LEU A 141 -5.21 -26.23 -13.62
N TYR A 142 -5.25 -27.54 -13.55
CA TYR A 142 -5.09 -28.29 -12.31
C TYR A 142 -3.66 -28.67 -11.95
N LYS A 143 -2.75 -28.67 -12.93
CA LYS A 143 -1.37 -29.17 -12.72
C LYS A 143 -0.45 -28.23 -11.97
N HIS A 144 -0.70 -26.93 -11.96
CA HIS A 144 0.16 -25.95 -11.28
C HIS A 144 -0.20 -25.71 -9.81
N TYR A 145 -1.35 -26.19 -9.37
CA TYR A 145 -1.87 -26.02 -8.00
C TYR A 145 -1.82 -27.27 -7.16
N HIS A 146 -1.60 -28.40 -7.78
CA HIS A 146 -1.38 -29.66 -7.08
C HIS A 146 0.10 -29.80 -6.70
N GLY A 147 0.61 -28.83 -5.93
CA GLY A 147 1.80 -29.07 -5.13
C GLY A 147 1.48 -30.24 -4.22
N LYS A 148 2.46 -31.10 -3.97
CA LYS A 148 2.36 -32.10 -2.92
C LYS A 148 3.32 -31.68 -1.82
N ASP A 149 2.88 -31.75 -0.57
CA ASP A 149 3.79 -31.60 0.55
C ASP A 149 4.78 -32.78 0.62
N SER A 150 5.70 -32.77 1.59
CA SER A 150 6.68 -33.83 1.81
C SER A 150 6.04 -35.22 2.01
N ASP A 151 4.77 -35.26 2.40
CA ASP A 151 3.99 -36.47 2.67
C ASP A 151 3.11 -36.89 1.48
N GLY A 152 3.15 -36.13 0.37
CA GLY A 152 2.44 -36.44 -0.89
C GLY A 152 0.99 -35.98 -0.96
N PHE A 153 0.56 -35.07 -0.05
CA PHE A 153 -0.81 -34.50 -0.05
C PHE A 153 -0.89 -33.26 -0.96
N ASP A 154 -2.07 -33.06 -1.54
CA ASP A 154 -2.35 -31.90 -2.38
C ASP A 154 -2.30 -30.62 -1.55
N THR A 155 -1.62 -29.60 -2.09
CA THR A 155 -1.44 -28.28 -1.50
C THR A 155 -2.03 -27.21 -2.42
N GLY A 156 -2.30 -26.03 -1.89
CA GLY A 156 -2.81 -24.89 -2.65
C GLY A 156 -4.07 -24.30 -2.03
N ILE A 157 -4.50 -23.17 -2.58
CA ILE A 157 -5.62 -22.40 -2.01
C ILE A 157 -6.94 -23.16 -2.08
N ASP A 158 -7.18 -23.93 -3.14
CA ASP A 158 -8.43 -24.65 -3.36
C ASP A 158 -8.66 -25.80 -2.36
N PHE A 159 -7.57 -26.28 -1.74
CA PHE A 159 -7.61 -27.34 -0.74
C PHE A 159 -7.44 -26.82 0.69
N ALA A 160 -7.26 -25.51 0.84
CA ALA A 160 -7.05 -24.91 2.15
C ALA A 160 -8.35 -24.90 2.97
N ASN A 161 -8.26 -25.43 4.18
CA ASN A 161 -9.34 -25.31 5.16
C ASN A 161 -9.37 -23.91 5.78
N TYR A 162 -8.20 -23.27 5.80
CA TYR A 162 -8.01 -21.94 6.36
C TYR A 162 -7.20 -21.10 5.40
N ILE A 163 -7.69 -19.90 5.09
CA ILE A 163 -6.93 -18.91 4.34
C ILE A 163 -6.67 -17.74 5.28
N LEU A 164 -5.39 -17.51 5.62
CA LEU A 164 -4.97 -16.51 6.57
C LEU A 164 -4.47 -15.26 5.86
N PHE A 165 -5.15 -14.14 6.05
CA PHE A 165 -4.74 -12.84 5.54
C PHE A 165 -4.27 -11.92 6.67
N THR A 166 -3.03 -11.47 6.59
CA THR A 166 -2.44 -10.51 7.56
C THR A 166 -2.35 -9.10 7.02
N SER A 167 -2.84 -8.85 5.79
CA SER A 167 -2.76 -7.56 5.11
C SER A 167 -3.80 -7.46 4.00
N GLN A 168 -4.38 -6.26 3.82
CA GLN A 168 -5.23 -5.95 2.67
C GLN A 168 -4.52 -6.19 1.32
N TYR A 169 -3.20 -6.09 1.28
CA TYR A 169 -2.43 -6.30 0.05
C TYR A 169 -2.36 -7.77 -0.34
N SER A 170 -2.31 -8.68 0.63
CA SER A 170 -2.43 -10.12 0.33
C SER A 170 -3.83 -10.49 -0.16
N VAL A 171 -4.88 -9.84 0.38
CA VAL A 171 -6.26 -9.98 -0.15
C VAL A 171 -6.34 -9.51 -1.60
N ASN A 172 -5.77 -8.33 -1.91
CA ASN A 172 -5.78 -7.80 -3.26
C ASN A 172 -4.98 -8.68 -4.24
N ALA A 173 -3.86 -9.25 -3.78
CA ALA A 173 -3.07 -10.18 -4.59
C ALA A 173 -3.86 -11.46 -4.92
N ALA A 174 -4.57 -12.01 -3.95
CA ALA A 174 -5.36 -13.23 -4.07
C ALA A 174 -6.81 -12.97 -4.54
N TYR A 175 -7.13 -11.78 -5.05
CA TYR A 175 -8.52 -11.42 -5.36
C TYR A 175 -9.19 -12.39 -6.34
N LYS A 176 -8.51 -12.77 -7.40
CA LYS A 176 -9.05 -13.72 -8.39
C LYS A 176 -9.30 -15.09 -7.80
N ASP A 177 -8.40 -15.52 -6.92
CA ASP A 177 -8.48 -16.82 -6.23
C ASP A 177 -9.64 -16.84 -5.27
N ILE A 178 -9.85 -15.75 -4.53
CA ILE A 178 -10.99 -15.57 -3.66
C ILE A 178 -12.30 -15.67 -4.46
N GLN A 179 -12.36 -15.02 -5.65
CA GLN A 179 -13.53 -15.10 -6.51
C GLN A 179 -13.80 -16.54 -6.98
N ALA A 180 -12.75 -17.25 -7.40
CA ALA A 180 -12.87 -18.65 -7.83
C ALA A 180 -13.42 -19.55 -6.71
N ILE A 181 -12.94 -19.39 -5.48
CA ILE A 181 -13.45 -20.13 -4.31
C ILE A 181 -14.92 -19.79 -4.02
N LEU A 182 -15.29 -18.50 -4.12
CA LEU A 182 -16.66 -18.08 -3.86
C LEU A 182 -17.66 -18.57 -4.92
N ASP A 183 -17.20 -18.76 -6.15
CA ASP A 183 -17.99 -19.27 -7.27
C ASP A 183 -18.15 -20.81 -7.20
N ASP A 184 -17.19 -21.50 -6.56
CA ASP A 184 -17.26 -22.95 -6.32
C ASP A 184 -18.04 -23.25 -5.03
N LYS A 185 -19.23 -23.81 -5.19
CA LYS A 185 -20.14 -24.10 -4.08
C LYS A 185 -19.58 -25.12 -3.10
N ASP A 186 -18.77 -26.05 -3.55
CA ASP A 186 -18.20 -27.12 -2.72
C ASP A 186 -16.97 -26.61 -1.96
N ALA A 187 -16.09 -25.87 -2.60
CA ALA A 187 -14.92 -25.25 -1.96
C ALA A 187 -15.31 -24.23 -0.90
N HIS A 188 -16.29 -23.38 -1.19
CA HIS A 188 -16.74 -22.30 -0.28
C HIS A 188 -17.26 -22.82 1.07
N ILE A 189 -17.92 -23.98 1.11
CA ILE A 189 -18.53 -24.51 2.34
C ILE A 189 -17.47 -24.95 3.37
N HIS A 190 -16.27 -25.28 2.92
CA HIS A 190 -15.22 -25.87 3.75
C HIS A 190 -14.06 -24.93 4.06
N THR A 191 -14.04 -23.72 3.48
CA THR A 191 -12.95 -22.77 3.60
C THR A 191 -13.26 -21.67 4.60
N CYS A 192 -12.41 -21.52 5.62
CA CYS A 192 -12.49 -20.44 6.61
C CYS A 192 -11.54 -19.29 6.25
N PHE A 193 -12.07 -18.11 6.05
CA PHE A 193 -11.28 -16.89 5.83
C PHE A 193 -10.94 -16.22 7.16
N ILE A 194 -9.64 -16.08 7.44
CA ILE A 194 -9.13 -15.51 8.70
C ILE A 194 -8.38 -14.23 8.38
N SER A 195 -8.62 -13.18 9.17
CA SER A 195 -7.98 -11.88 8.98
C SER A 195 -7.36 -11.33 10.27
N ILE A 196 -6.32 -10.49 10.10
CA ILE A 196 -5.79 -9.62 11.14
C ILE A 196 -6.23 -8.19 10.85
N GLY A 197 -6.95 -7.59 11.82
CA GLY A 197 -7.33 -6.18 11.84
C GLY A 197 -8.39 -5.76 10.83
N ASP A 198 -9.04 -4.66 11.15
CA ASP A 198 -10.22 -4.14 10.43
C ASP A 198 -9.98 -3.92 8.94
N THR A 199 -8.82 -3.36 8.59
CA THR A 199 -8.48 -3.05 7.19
C THR A 199 -8.42 -4.29 6.31
N THR A 200 -7.93 -5.42 6.84
CA THR A 200 -7.86 -6.70 6.13
C THR A 200 -9.25 -7.33 6.03
N THR A 201 -10.02 -7.26 7.10
CA THR A 201 -11.41 -7.73 7.15
C THR A 201 -12.28 -6.99 6.14
N GLU A 202 -12.18 -5.65 6.10
CA GLU A 202 -12.88 -4.84 5.11
C GLU A 202 -12.49 -5.17 3.67
N ALA A 203 -11.21 -5.47 3.42
CA ALA A 203 -10.75 -5.88 2.10
C ALA A 203 -11.38 -7.21 1.67
N LEU A 204 -11.50 -8.19 2.58
CA LEU A 204 -12.18 -9.47 2.32
C LEU A 204 -13.68 -9.26 2.05
N HIS A 205 -14.35 -8.43 2.84
CA HIS A 205 -15.77 -8.09 2.59
C HIS A 205 -15.96 -7.43 1.22
N LYS A 206 -15.07 -6.53 0.82
CA LYS A 206 -15.08 -5.92 -0.53
C LYS A 206 -14.82 -6.94 -1.64
N ALA A 207 -14.07 -7.98 -1.34
CA ALA A 207 -13.86 -9.11 -2.25
C ALA A 207 -15.05 -10.09 -2.27
N GLY A 208 -16.13 -9.85 -1.52
CA GLY A 208 -17.35 -10.66 -1.52
C GLY A 208 -17.42 -11.75 -0.44
N VAL A 209 -16.38 -11.89 0.37
CA VAL A 209 -16.38 -12.85 1.48
C VAL A 209 -17.31 -12.35 2.58
N LYS A 210 -18.36 -13.12 2.90
CA LYS A 210 -19.35 -12.74 3.92
C LYS A 210 -18.91 -13.11 5.33
N ASP A 211 -18.42 -14.32 5.48
CA ASP A 211 -18.05 -14.90 6.75
C ASP A 211 -16.52 -14.83 6.93
N VAL A 212 -16.07 -13.79 7.62
CA VAL A 212 -14.64 -13.56 7.92
C VAL A 212 -14.42 -13.68 9.42
N ILE A 213 -13.44 -14.49 9.80
CA ILE A 213 -13.01 -14.62 11.19
C ILE A 213 -11.87 -13.62 11.43
N GLN A 214 -12.18 -12.51 12.09
CA GLN A 214 -11.14 -11.58 12.53
C GLN A 214 -10.58 -12.04 13.88
N VAL A 215 -9.25 -12.16 13.99
CA VAL A 215 -8.61 -12.52 15.26
C VAL A 215 -8.71 -11.36 16.26
N GLU A 216 -8.84 -11.69 17.56
CA GLU A 216 -9.08 -10.68 18.62
C GLU A 216 -7.94 -9.65 18.77
N LYS A 217 -6.70 -10.07 18.54
CA LYS A 217 -5.51 -9.20 18.62
C LYS A 217 -4.93 -8.98 17.23
N ASP A 218 -4.77 -7.73 16.84
CA ASP A 218 -4.26 -7.33 15.53
C ASP A 218 -2.74 -7.57 15.36
N ASN A 219 -2.30 -8.79 15.68
CA ASN A 219 -0.90 -9.18 15.58
C ASN A 219 -0.75 -10.70 15.47
N ARG A 220 0.50 -11.15 15.25
CA ARG A 220 0.85 -12.58 15.14
C ARG A 220 0.40 -13.43 16.33
N TYR A 221 0.38 -12.87 17.53
CA TYR A 221 -0.01 -13.62 18.73
C TYR A 221 -1.50 -13.92 18.73
N GLY A 222 -2.33 -13.01 18.21
CA GLY A 222 -3.75 -13.26 18.03
C GLY A 222 -4.02 -14.41 17.07
N VAL A 223 -3.27 -14.51 15.98
CA VAL A 223 -3.35 -15.64 15.04
C VAL A 223 -2.99 -16.95 15.74
N ILE A 224 -1.84 -17.00 16.41
CA ILE A 224 -1.37 -18.20 17.10
C ILE A 224 -2.35 -18.64 18.18
N GLU A 225 -2.91 -17.69 18.94
CA GLU A 225 -3.91 -17.95 19.98
C GLU A 225 -5.21 -18.51 19.39
N TRP A 226 -5.66 -17.98 18.28
CA TRP A 226 -6.84 -18.46 17.57
C TRP A 226 -6.64 -19.92 17.08
N PHE A 227 -5.52 -20.21 16.43
CA PHE A 227 -5.21 -21.56 15.95
C PHE A 227 -4.99 -22.57 17.09
N LYS A 228 -4.49 -22.14 18.26
CA LYS A 228 -4.44 -22.99 19.46
C LYS A 228 -5.84 -23.42 19.90
N LYS A 229 -6.79 -22.49 19.99
CA LYS A 229 -8.18 -22.77 20.32
C LYS A 229 -8.82 -23.70 19.28
N GLU A 230 -8.50 -23.49 18.00
CA GLU A 230 -9.01 -24.32 16.91
C GLU A 230 -8.49 -25.75 17.01
N LYS A 231 -7.18 -25.93 17.26
CA LYS A 231 -6.60 -27.25 17.51
C LYS A 231 -7.29 -28.00 18.62
N GLU A 232 -7.65 -27.34 19.72
CA GLU A 232 -8.34 -27.97 20.86
C GLU A 232 -9.70 -28.54 20.45
N LYS A 233 -10.44 -27.88 19.55
CA LYS A 233 -11.72 -28.39 19.02
C LYS A 233 -11.52 -29.69 18.24
N PHE A 234 -10.46 -29.80 17.45
CA PHE A 234 -10.14 -31.03 16.71
C PHE A 234 -9.76 -32.18 17.63
N VAL A 235 -9.00 -31.93 18.69
CA VAL A 235 -8.62 -32.96 19.68
C VAL A 235 -9.84 -33.46 20.45
N ALA A 236 -10.78 -32.57 20.79
CA ALA A 236 -11.98 -32.90 21.51
C ALA A 236 -12.98 -33.72 20.66
N ALA A 237 -13.00 -33.53 19.35
CA ALA A 237 -13.98 -34.14 18.44
C ALA A 237 -13.74 -35.63 18.14
N LYS A 238 -12.70 -36.28 18.70
CA LYS A 238 -12.34 -37.69 18.47
C LYS A 238 -12.69 -38.17 17.06
N PRO A 239 -11.79 -38.02 16.08
CA PRO A 239 -12.12 -38.36 14.71
C PRO A 239 -12.41 -39.84 14.55
N ARG A 240 -13.60 -40.17 13.97
CA ARG A 240 -13.96 -41.55 13.63
C ARG A 240 -13.24 -42.10 12.40
N TYR A 241 -12.50 -41.28 11.65
CA TYR A 241 -11.83 -41.66 10.40
C TYR A 241 -10.52 -40.92 10.18
N GLU A 242 -9.56 -41.56 9.52
CA GLU A 242 -8.24 -41.01 9.08
C GLU A 242 -8.32 -39.82 8.11
N GLN A 243 -9.51 -39.46 7.63
CA GLN A 243 -9.76 -38.28 6.79
C GLN A 243 -9.46 -36.91 7.44
N VAL A 244 -9.18 -36.91 8.73
CA VAL A 244 -8.88 -35.64 9.48
C VAL A 244 -7.48 -35.09 9.21
N LYS A 245 -6.58 -35.85 8.59
CA LYS A 245 -5.27 -35.31 8.19
C LYS A 245 -5.39 -34.17 7.19
N ASN A 246 -6.40 -34.20 6.32
CA ASN A 246 -6.60 -33.18 5.28
C ASN A 246 -7.26 -31.87 5.78
N ASN A 247 -7.78 -31.83 7.02
CA ASN A 247 -8.52 -30.67 7.54
C ASN A 247 -7.62 -29.67 8.30
N ARG A 248 -6.34 -29.56 7.97
CA ARG A 248 -5.39 -28.70 8.67
C ARG A 248 -4.50 -27.86 7.76
N LEU A 249 -4.86 -27.74 6.50
CA LEU A 249 -4.10 -26.92 5.57
C LEU A 249 -4.45 -25.45 5.75
N VAL A 250 -3.44 -24.66 6.03
CA VAL A 250 -3.52 -23.19 6.10
C VAL A 250 -2.79 -22.62 4.90
N PHE A 251 -3.52 -21.93 4.05
CA PHE A 251 -2.93 -21.12 2.99
C PHE A 251 -2.64 -19.71 3.51
N TYR A 252 -1.38 -19.26 3.39
CA TYR A 252 -0.90 -18.01 3.95
C TYR A 252 -0.21 -17.14 2.90
N PRO A 253 -0.96 -16.31 2.15
CA PRO A 253 -0.38 -15.33 1.25
C PRO A 253 0.13 -14.12 2.04
N HIS A 254 1.41 -13.79 1.89
CA HIS A 254 2.06 -12.76 2.71
C HIS A 254 3.03 -11.87 1.93
N SER A 255 3.58 -10.87 2.60
CA SER A 255 4.64 -10.02 2.08
C SER A 255 5.98 -10.74 1.99
N SER A 256 6.81 -10.39 1.02
CA SER A 256 8.23 -10.81 1.00
C SER A 256 9.04 -10.40 2.23
N LEU A 257 8.51 -9.49 3.04
CA LEU A 257 9.12 -9.02 4.30
C LEU A 257 8.53 -9.70 5.53
N SER A 258 7.58 -10.62 5.37
CA SER A 258 6.98 -11.34 6.50
C SER A 258 7.99 -12.30 7.10
N SER A 259 7.97 -12.43 8.43
CA SER A 259 8.79 -13.39 9.14
C SER A 259 8.17 -14.78 9.11
N GLU A 260 8.99 -15.82 9.21
CA GLU A 260 8.55 -17.21 9.32
C GLU A 260 7.86 -17.55 10.66
N ALA A 261 7.68 -16.56 11.54
CA ALA A 261 7.16 -16.81 12.89
C ALA A 261 5.73 -17.38 12.92
N ILE A 262 4.86 -16.95 11.98
CA ILE A 262 3.50 -17.51 11.89
C ILE A 262 3.53 -18.91 11.31
N PRO A 263 4.14 -19.18 10.14
CA PRO A 263 4.25 -20.52 9.59
C PRO A 263 4.82 -21.54 10.59
N LEU A 264 5.95 -21.23 11.21
CA LEU A 264 6.59 -22.12 12.18
C LEU A 264 5.69 -22.42 13.39
N ALA A 265 5.06 -21.41 13.96
CA ALA A 265 4.16 -21.60 15.10
C ALA A 265 2.91 -22.44 14.73
N LEU A 266 2.38 -22.30 13.53
CA LEU A 266 1.26 -23.11 13.08
C LEU A 266 1.68 -24.55 12.79
N GLN A 267 2.87 -24.77 12.25
CA GLN A 267 3.46 -26.10 12.05
C GLN A 267 3.68 -26.80 13.39
N GLU A 268 4.21 -26.11 14.40
CA GLU A 268 4.34 -26.63 15.78
C GLU A 268 2.98 -27.03 16.40
N LEU A 269 1.91 -26.33 16.01
CA LEU A 269 0.55 -26.68 16.39
C LEU A 269 -0.01 -27.88 15.62
N GLY A 270 0.67 -28.36 14.58
CA GLY A 270 0.30 -29.51 13.76
C GLY A 270 -0.58 -29.15 12.56
N PHE A 271 -0.54 -27.89 12.11
CA PHE A 271 -1.14 -27.47 10.84
C PHE A 271 -0.12 -27.59 9.71
N SER A 272 -0.56 -27.99 8.54
CA SER A 272 0.22 -27.84 7.31
C SER A 272 0.07 -26.40 6.83
N VAL A 273 1.16 -25.73 6.49
CA VAL A 273 1.12 -24.32 6.08
C VAL A 273 1.72 -24.18 4.68
N ASP A 274 0.89 -23.77 3.76
CA ASP A 274 1.33 -23.32 2.43
C ASP A 274 1.54 -21.81 2.45
N SER A 275 2.80 -21.41 2.61
CA SER A 275 3.23 -20.05 2.84
C SER A 275 3.78 -19.43 1.55
N VAL A 276 3.14 -18.35 1.08
CA VAL A 276 3.40 -17.82 -0.24
C VAL A 276 3.60 -16.33 -0.26
N ILE A 277 4.64 -15.90 -0.97
CA ILE A 277 4.90 -14.48 -1.18
C ILE A 277 3.89 -13.92 -2.20
N ALA A 278 2.91 -13.19 -1.70
CA ALA A 278 1.84 -12.59 -2.49
C ALA A 278 2.18 -11.19 -3.03
N TYR A 279 3.06 -10.47 -2.33
CA TYR A 279 3.48 -9.13 -2.74
C TYR A 279 4.82 -8.74 -2.13
N SER A 280 5.46 -7.76 -2.75
CA SER A 280 6.69 -7.15 -2.24
C SER A 280 6.52 -5.64 -2.09
N ASN A 281 7.12 -5.09 -1.04
CA ASN A 281 7.26 -3.65 -0.86
C ASN A 281 8.52 -3.18 -1.58
N VAL A 282 8.37 -2.40 -2.63
CA VAL A 282 9.49 -1.88 -3.41
C VAL A 282 9.55 -0.37 -3.36
N LEU A 283 10.75 0.18 -3.57
CA LEU A 283 10.90 1.62 -3.80
C LEU A 283 10.33 1.96 -5.18
N PRO A 284 9.42 2.93 -5.30
CA PRO A 284 8.89 3.33 -6.60
C PRO A 284 9.99 3.77 -7.55
N LYS A 285 9.89 3.38 -8.83
CA LYS A 285 10.91 3.70 -9.84
C LYS A 285 10.98 5.19 -10.16
N ASN A 286 9.83 5.86 -10.15
CA ASN A 286 9.70 7.27 -10.55
C ASN A 286 9.40 8.15 -9.33
N ILE A 287 10.33 8.18 -8.37
CA ILE A 287 10.18 9.00 -7.18
C ILE A 287 11.03 10.26 -7.30
N ARG A 288 10.40 11.42 -7.11
CA ARG A 288 11.11 12.68 -7.05
C ARG A 288 11.66 12.92 -5.65
N ARG A 289 12.94 13.26 -5.58
CA ARG A 289 13.56 13.70 -4.33
C ARG A 289 13.01 15.07 -3.93
N VAL A 290 12.55 15.18 -2.70
CA VAL A 290 12.17 16.47 -2.11
C VAL A 290 13.37 17.07 -1.38
N ASN A 291 13.40 18.39 -1.26
CA ASN A 291 14.45 19.07 -0.50
C ASN A 291 14.22 18.88 1.01
N LEU A 292 15.02 18.04 1.64
CA LEU A 292 14.86 17.67 3.05
C LEU A 292 15.05 18.84 4.02
N ASN A 293 15.78 19.89 3.64
CA ASN A 293 16.01 21.06 4.48
C ASN A 293 14.72 21.82 4.82
N HIS A 294 13.66 21.60 4.06
CA HIS A 294 12.35 22.21 4.31
C HIS A 294 11.58 21.52 5.44
N PHE A 295 11.99 20.33 5.85
CA PHE A 295 11.26 19.54 6.84
C PHE A 295 11.97 19.52 8.20
N LYS A 296 11.17 19.69 9.24
CA LYS A 296 11.62 19.58 10.63
C LYS A 296 11.29 18.22 11.24
N ARG A 297 10.36 17.49 10.60
CA ARG A 297 9.93 16.15 11.01
C ARG A 297 9.80 15.22 9.81
N ILE A 298 10.12 13.94 10.03
CA ILE A 298 9.88 12.87 9.07
C ILE A 298 9.14 11.74 9.79
N VAL A 299 8.01 11.31 9.23
CA VAL A 299 7.22 10.21 9.77
C VAL A 299 7.51 8.94 8.97
N PHE A 300 8.02 7.92 9.63
CA PHE A 300 8.21 6.58 9.07
C PHE A 300 7.08 5.65 9.50
N THR A 301 6.41 5.02 8.54
CA THR A 301 5.25 4.16 8.77
C THR A 301 5.60 2.69 8.94
N SER A 302 6.80 2.29 8.53
CA SER A 302 7.31 0.91 8.63
C SER A 302 8.83 0.89 8.50
N PRO A 303 9.51 -0.20 8.91
CA PRO A 303 10.95 -0.37 8.68
C PRO A 303 11.35 -0.17 7.22
N SER A 304 10.57 -0.71 6.28
CA SER A 304 10.85 -0.57 4.85
C SER A 304 10.80 0.88 4.33
N THR A 305 10.07 1.79 5.00
CA THR A 305 10.12 3.22 4.65
C THR A 305 11.44 3.86 5.05
N ILE A 306 12.06 3.41 6.15
CA ILE A 306 13.39 3.86 6.57
C ILE A 306 14.44 3.37 5.58
N ASP A 307 14.43 2.08 5.24
CA ASP A 307 15.38 1.49 4.28
C ASP A 307 15.27 2.14 2.91
N ASN A 308 14.06 2.36 2.43
CA ASN A 308 13.82 3.02 1.15
C ASN A 308 14.17 4.51 1.17
N PHE A 309 14.00 5.18 2.31
CA PHE A 309 14.47 6.54 2.50
C PHE A 309 16.00 6.61 2.37
N ILE A 310 16.73 5.71 3.02
CA ILE A 310 18.20 5.65 2.93
C ILE A 310 18.64 5.29 1.51
N LYS A 311 17.98 4.35 0.84
CA LYS A 311 18.25 4.03 -0.57
C LYS A 311 18.09 5.25 -1.48
N LEU A 312 17.09 6.10 -1.19
CA LEU A 312 16.81 7.29 -1.99
C LEU A 312 17.75 8.46 -1.69
N TYR A 313 18.01 8.74 -0.41
CA TYR A 313 18.72 9.95 0.05
C TYR A 313 20.15 9.69 0.53
N GLY A 314 20.55 8.44 0.69
CA GLY A 314 21.88 8.02 1.15
C GLY A 314 22.01 7.95 2.67
N LYS A 315 21.43 8.89 3.41
CA LYS A 315 21.45 8.92 4.89
C LYS A 315 20.21 9.61 5.45
N LEU A 316 19.98 9.46 6.74
CA LEU A 316 19.01 10.24 7.48
C LEU A 316 19.51 11.67 7.66
N PRO A 317 18.66 12.72 7.54
CA PRO A 317 19.07 14.10 7.71
C PRO A 317 19.36 14.42 9.18
N GLU A 318 20.37 15.25 9.40
CA GLU A 318 20.71 15.80 10.71
C GLU A 318 19.68 16.89 11.12
N ASN A 319 19.50 17.13 12.41
CA ASN A 319 18.58 18.14 12.95
C ASN A 319 17.10 17.98 12.54
N THR A 320 16.68 16.74 12.30
CA THR A 320 15.30 16.38 11.95
C THR A 320 14.74 15.45 13.03
N GLU A 321 13.53 15.73 13.46
CA GLU A 321 12.79 14.88 14.38
C GLU A 321 12.18 13.71 13.61
N PHE A 322 12.44 12.47 14.02
CA PHE A 322 11.86 11.28 13.42
C PHE A 322 10.70 10.78 14.28
N ILE A 323 9.58 10.53 13.63
CA ILE A 323 8.38 9.95 14.23
C ILE A 323 8.12 8.59 13.59
N THR A 324 7.93 7.57 14.39
CA THR A 324 7.66 6.21 13.90
C THR A 324 6.25 5.76 14.25
N ARG A 325 5.70 4.87 13.41
CA ARG A 325 4.46 4.19 13.69
C ARG A 325 4.73 2.78 14.21
N GLY A 326 4.59 2.65 15.50
CA GLY A 326 4.71 1.38 16.20
C GLY A 326 6.15 0.99 16.59
N PRO A 327 6.26 0.05 17.54
CA PRO A 327 7.53 -0.28 18.21
C PRO A 327 8.57 -0.94 17.27
N ILE A 328 8.13 -1.71 16.29
CA ILE A 328 9.03 -2.38 15.33
C ILE A 328 9.76 -1.34 14.46
N THR A 329 9.03 -0.31 14.01
CA THR A 329 9.63 0.77 13.21
C THR A 329 10.58 1.62 14.07
N GLN A 330 10.25 1.82 15.34
CA GLN A 330 11.10 2.54 16.28
C GLN A 330 12.42 1.80 16.51
N ALA A 331 12.36 0.50 16.82
CA ALA A 331 13.54 -0.31 17.02
C ALA A 331 14.45 -0.32 15.78
N HIS A 332 13.88 -0.44 14.60
CA HIS A 332 14.65 -0.38 13.35
C HIS A 332 15.29 0.99 13.11
N LEU A 333 14.61 2.07 13.43
CA LEU A 333 15.17 3.43 13.36
C LEU A 333 16.38 3.58 14.30
N GLU A 334 16.28 3.09 15.53
CA GLU A 334 17.36 3.12 16.51
C GLU A 334 18.59 2.32 16.05
N GLU A 335 18.38 1.15 15.44
CA GLU A 335 19.47 0.38 14.83
C GLU A 335 20.19 1.14 13.72
N VAL A 336 19.44 1.87 12.91
CA VAL A 336 19.99 2.67 11.80
C VAL A 336 20.75 3.90 12.31
N LEU A 337 20.25 4.56 13.36
CA LEU A 337 20.89 5.75 13.94
C LEU A 337 22.19 5.42 14.69
N ASN A 338 22.34 4.18 15.16
CA ASN A 338 23.52 3.72 15.90
C ASN A 338 24.63 3.14 14.99
N LYS A 339 24.41 3.06 13.68
CA LYS A 339 25.39 2.64 12.65
C LYS A 339 26.12 3.82 12.06
#